data_e0a0138b0d8d0339904093203871ab2d
#
_entry.id   e0a0138b0d8d0339904093203871ab2d
#
_cell.length_a   1.000
_cell.length_b   1.000
_cell.length_c   1.000
_cell.angle_alpha   90.00
_cell.angle_beta   90.00
_cell.angle_gamma   90.00
#
_symmetry.space_group_name_H-M   'P 1'
#
loop_
_entity.id
_entity.type
_entity.pdbx_description
1 polymer ?
#
loop_
_entity_poly.entity_id
_entity_poly.type
_entity_poly.pdbx_seq_one_letter_code
_entity_poly.pdbx_strand_id
1 'polypeptide(L)'
;MAQTPDHTQVLHDVMDPARAAALQAALGLENRVAASDALPPFFHHIYFWDPLPPEFLGRDGHPVLGGFVPDMGPDIKHPRRMWAAGRVLFHTPLRAGIKAEKTSVIEGVTRKDGRSGPLAFVRIRHDIRQRGTV
;
A
#
# COMPACT_ATOMS: atom_id res chain seq x y z
N MET A 1 30.29 0.67 -1.20
CA MET A 1 28.88 0.69 -0.75
C MET A 1 27.99 0.68 -1.98
N ALA A 2 27.30 -0.42 -2.22
CA ALA A 2 26.30 -0.45 -3.27
C ALA A 2 25.14 0.46 -2.81
N GLN A 3 24.90 1.54 -3.54
CA GLN A 3 23.69 2.32 -3.37
C GLN A 3 22.51 1.40 -3.70
N THR A 4 21.71 1.06 -2.71
CA THR A 4 20.42 0.43 -2.93
C THR A 4 19.63 1.38 -3.82
N PRO A 5 19.10 0.95 -4.97
CA PRO A 5 18.23 1.80 -5.77
C PRO A 5 17.15 2.36 -4.84
N ASP A 6 16.88 3.65 -4.98
CA ASP A 6 15.88 4.33 -4.16
C ASP A 6 14.49 3.77 -4.54
N HIS A 7 14.09 2.70 -3.83
CA HIS A 7 12.81 2.04 -4.05
C HIS A 7 11.69 2.88 -3.47
N THR A 8 11.41 3.97 -4.16
CA THR A 8 10.34 4.91 -3.82
C THR A 8 9.26 4.84 -4.90
N GLN A 9 8.01 4.75 -4.46
CA GLN A 9 6.83 4.83 -5.32
C GLN A 9 5.96 5.98 -4.84
N VAL A 10 5.46 6.78 -5.77
CA VAL A 10 4.50 7.86 -5.48
C VAL A 10 3.23 7.61 -6.26
N LEU A 11 2.11 7.54 -5.55
CA LEU A 11 0.77 7.38 -6.12
C LEU A 11 -0.10 8.57 -5.71
N HIS A 12 -0.99 8.96 -6.59
CA HIS A 12 -1.98 10.00 -6.33
C HIS A 12 -3.39 9.45 -6.41
N ASP A 13 -4.29 9.99 -5.60
CA ASP A 13 -5.71 9.66 -5.66
C ASP A 13 -6.54 10.92 -5.40
N VAL A 14 -7.70 11.00 -6.02
CA VAL A 14 -8.67 12.09 -5.79
C VAL A 14 -9.53 11.85 -4.57
N MET A 15 -9.39 10.70 -3.94
CA MET A 15 -10.11 10.29 -2.72
C MET A 15 -11.63 10.36 -2.88
N ASP A 16 -12.15 9.80 -3.98
CA ASP A 16 -13.57 9.87 -4.34
C ASP A 16 -14.47 9.44 -3.17
N PRO A 17 -15.37 10.32 -2.68
CA PRO A 17 -16.28 9.98 -1.60
C PRO A 17 -17.21 8.82 -1.94
N ALA A 18 -17.55 8.60 -3.21
CA ALA A 18 -18.39 7.49 -3.62
C ALA A 18 -17.79 6.12 -3.26
N ARG A 19 -16.47 5.98 -3.35
CA ARG A 19 -15.78 4.74 -2.96
C ARG A 19 -15.87 4.47 -1.47
N ALA A 20 -15.70 5.49 -0.64
CA ALA A 20 -15.88 5.38 0.81
C ALA A 20 -17.35 5.05 1.17
N ALA A 21 -18.31 5.71 0.52
CA ALA A 21 -19.73 5.44 0.72
C ALA A 21 -20.09 4.00 0.34
N ALA A 22 -19.50 3.47 -0.74
CA ALA A 22 -19.68 2.07 -1.14
C ALA A 22 -19.16 1.09 -0.08
N LEU A 23 -17.98 1.34 0.50
CA LEU A 23 -17.46 0.52 1.59
C LEU A 23 -18.36 0.60 2.83
N GLN A 24 -18.83 1.79 3.20
CA GLN A 24 -19.76 1.96 4.31
C GLN A 24 -21.06 1.19 4.10
N ALA A 25 -21.61 1.21 2.87
CA ALA A 25 -22.77 0.41 2.52
C ALA A 25 -22.50 -1.10 2.69
N ALA A 26 -21.36 -1.59 2.22
CA ALA A 26 -20.97 -2.99 2.36
C ALA A 26 -20.80 -3.42 3.82
N LEU A 27 -20.40 -2.49 4.68
CA LEU A 27 -20.26 -2.72 6.13
C LEU A 27 -21.58 -2.52 6.90
N GLY A 28 -22.68 -2.17 6.23
CA GLY A 28 -23.97 -1.92 6.89
C GLY A 28 -24.05 -0.62 7.70
N LEU A 29 -23.17 0.33 7.41
CA LEU A 29 -23.17 1.63 8.09
C LEU A 29 -24.19 2.58 7.44
N GLU A 30 -24.96 3.28 8.26
CA GLU A 30 -26.02 4.19 7.77
C GLU A 30 -25.47 5.52 7.25
N ASN A 31 -24.51 6.10 7.96
CA ASN A 31 -23.90 7.36 7.56
C ASN A 31 -22.98 7.15 6.34
N ARG A 32 -23.08 8.08 5.39
CA ARG A 32 -22.23 8.06 4.19
C ARG A 32 -21.30 9.26 4.18
N VAL A 33 -20.04 8.98 3.83
CA VAL A 33 -19.04 10.03 3.63
C VAL A 33 -19.43 10.84 2.39
N ALA A 34 -19.46 12.15 2.56
CA ALA A 34 -19.60 13.14 1.49
C ALA A 34 -18.28 13.87 1.23
N ALA A 35 -18.24 14.69 0.19
CA ALA A 35 -17.07 15.52 -0.10
C ALA A 35 -16.70 16.39 1.10
N SER A 36 -15.40 16.52 1.35
CA SER A 36 -14.79 17.23 2.48
C SER A 36 -14.95 16.59 3.86
N ASP A 37 -15.75 15.55 4.00
CA ASP A 37 -15.84 14.83 5.27
C ASP A 37 -14.52 14.10 5.58
N ALA A 38 -14.24 13.95 6.87
CA ALA A 38 -13.14 13.12 7.34
C ALA A 38 -13.41 11.66 6.99
N LEU A 39 -12.43 10.99 6.39
CA LEU A 39 -12.49 9.56 6.17
C LEU A 39 -12.30 8.81 7.49
N PRO A 40 -13.10 7.76 7.74
CA PRO A 40 -12.85 6.89 8.89
C PRO A 40 -11.44 6.28 8.86
N PRO A 41 -10.86 5.95 10.03
CA PRO A 41 -9.59 5.26 10.10
C PRO A 41 -9.57 4.01 9.21
N PHE A 42 -8.44 3.74 8.56
CA PHE A 42 -8.19 2.61 7.64
C PHE A 42 -8.90 2.70 6.28
N PHE A 43 -9.76 3.69 6.03
CA PHE A 43 -10.39 3.85 4.70
C PHE A 43 -9.38 4.21 3.59
N HIS A 44 -8.19 4.66 3.94
CA HIS A 44 -7.12 4.87 2.96
C HIS A 44 -6.76 3.60 2.17
N HIS A 45 -7.03 2.41 2.69
CA HIS A 45 -6.75 1.14 2.01
C HIS A 45 -7.57 0.90 0.74
N ILE A 46 -8.70 1.60 0.56
CA ILE A 46 -9.52 1.50 -0.66
C ILE A 46 -9.11 2.45 -1.77
N TYR A 47 -8.08 3.25 -1.53
CA TYR A 47 -7.56 4.24 -2.45
C TYR A 47 -6.15 3.88 -2.92
N PHE A 48 -5.57 4.69 -3.79
CA PHE A 48 -4.22 4.53 -4.32
C PHE A 48 -4.01 3.22 -5.08
N TRP A 49 -4.95 2.91 -5.96
CA TRP A 49 -4.82 1.76 -6.83
C TRP A 49 -3.69 1.98 -7.83
N ASP A 50 -2.88 0.94 -8.04
CA ASP A 50 -1.80 0.89 -9.01
C ASP A 50 -2.09 -0.23 -10.01
N PRO A 51 -2.95 0.02 -11.02
CA PRO A 51 -3.32 -1.00 -11.98
C PRO A 51 -2.13 -1.31 -12.90
N LEU A 52 -1.72 -2.57 -12.90
CA LEU A 52 -0.66 -3.06 -13.77
C LEU A 52 -1.22 -3.99 -14.86
N PRO A 53 -0.63 -3.97 -16.08
CA PRO A 53 -0.95 -4.94 -17.10
C PRO A 53 -0.67 -6.38 -16.64
N PRO A 54 -1.37 -7.39 -17.20
CA PRO A 54 -1.25 -8.79 -16.75
C PRO A 54 0.18 -9.33 -16.77
N GLU A 55 1.02 -8.88 -17.71
CA GLU A 55 2.42 -9.31 -17.83
C GLU A 55 3.31 -8.92 -16.63
N PHE A 56 2.86 -7.94 -15.83
CA PHE A 56 3.53 -7.53 -14.59
C PHE A 56 2.91 -8.10 -13.33
N LEU A 57 1.95 -9.01 -13.48
CA LEU A 57 1.28 -9.66 -12.35
C LEU A 57 1.69 -11.13 -12.25
N GLY A 58 1.87 -11.59 -11.01
CA GLY A 58 2.05 -13.01 -10.72
C GLY A 58 0.73 -13.79 -10.75
N ARG A 59 0.80 -15.10 -10.55
CA ARG A 59 -0.36 -15.99 -10.52
C ARG A 59 -1.39 -15.63 -9.45
N ASP A 60 -0.95 -14.98 -8.39
CA ASP A 60 -1.75 -14.54 -7.25
C ASP A 60 -2.34 -13.13 -7.44
N GLY A 61 -2.09 -12.50 -8.59
CA GLY A 61 -2.52 -11.14 -8.89
C GLY A 61 -1.67 -10.03 -8.26
N HIS A 62 -0.62 -10.37 -7.53
CA HIS A 62 0.33 -9.38 -7.03
C HIS A 62 1.35 -8.99 -8.13
N PRO A 63 1.90 -7.76 -8.08
CA PRO A 63 3.00 -7.38 -8.94
C PRO A 63 4.18 -8.35 -8.81
N VAL A 64 4.82 -8.70 -9.93
CA VAL A 64 6.03 -9.53 -9.90
C VAL A 64 7.17 -8.82 -9.17
N LEU A 65 8.11 -9.60 -8.63
CA LEU A 65 9.32 -9.05 -8.02
C LEU A 65 10.21 -8.39 -9.08
N GLY A 66 11.06 -7.46 -8.66
CA GLY A 66 11.90 -6.66 -9.55
C GLY A 66 11.31 -5.32 -9.97
N GLY A 67 10.03 -5.07 -9.63
CA GLY A 67 9.41 -3.75 -9.72
C GLY A 67 9.65 -2.92 -8.45
N PHE A 68 8.58 -2.39 -7.84
CA PHE A 68 8.71 -1.65 -6.57
C PHE A 68 9.28 -2.53 -5.46
N VAL A 69 8.79 -3.77 -5.30
CA VAL A 69 9.42 -4.75 -4.41
C VAL A 69 10.56 -5.41 -5.18
N PRO A 70 11.81 -5.34 -4.68
CA PRO A 70 12.98 -5.85 -5.40
C PRO A 70 12.96 -7.36 -5.55
N ASP A 71 13.76 -7.86 -6.48
CA ASP A 71 14.04 -9.28 -6.60
C ASP A 71 14.74 -9.78 -5.33
N MET A 72 14.26 -10.91 -4.82
CA MET A 72 14.74 -11.51 -3.57
C MET A 72 15.79 -12.60 -3.78
N GLY A 73 16.23 -12.80 -5.03
CA GLY A 73 17.21 -13.81 -5.38
C GLY A 73 16.60 -15.13 -5.83
N PRO A 74 17.44 -16.08 -6.29
CA PRO A 74 17.00 -17.27 -7.00
C PRO A 74 16.26 -18.30 -6.12
N ASP A 75 16.39 -18.22 -4.83
CA ASP A 75 15.75 -19.09 -3.84
C ASP A 75 14.33 -18.64 -3.45
N ILE A 76 13.95 -17.40 -3.80
CA ILE A 76 12.61 -16.84 -3.57
C ILE A 76 11.97 -16.43 -4.91
N LYS A 77 11.76 -17.40 -5.79
CA LYS A 77 11.24 -17.14 -7.14
C LYS A 77 9.74 -16.92 -7.21
N HIS A 78 8.99 -17.60 -6.36
CA HIS A 78 7.51 -17.58 -6.35
C HIS A 78 6.99 -17.39 -4.92
N PRO A 79 7.23 -16.22 -4.32
CA PRO A 79 6.91 -16.00 -2.93
C PRO A 79 5.38 -15.97 -2.72
N ARG A 80 4.93 -16.64 -1.65
CA ARG A 80 3.66 -16.30 -1.05
C ARG A 80 3.82 -14.99 -0.31
N ARG A 81 2.96 -14.04 -0.58
CA ARG A 81 2.96 -12.77 0.14
C ARG A 81 1.96 -12.83 1.27
N MET A 82 2.41 -12.48 2.45
CA MET A 82 1.58 -12.42 3.63
C MET A 82 1.82 -11.13 4.39
N TRP A 83 0.77 -10.55 4.91
CA TRP A 83 0.89 -9.47 5.86
C TRP A 83 1.48 -10.01 7.17
N ALA A 84 2.65 -9.54 7.56
CA ALA A 84 3.30 -9.99 8.79
C ALA A 84 2.91 -9.12 9.98
N ALA A 85 3.07 -7.82 9.86
CA ALA A 85 2.72 -6.83 10.88
C ALA A 85 2.61 -5.43 10.25
N GLY A 86 1.95 -4.53 10.96
CA GLY A 86 1.87 -3.14 10.55
C GLY A 86 1.64 -2.21 11.73
N ARG A 87 1.97 -0.95 11.51
CA ARG A 87 1.72 0.14 12.45
C ARG A 87 1.21 1.33 11.64
N VAL A 88 0.12 1.91 12.06
CA VAL A 88 -0.46 3.10 11.44
C VAL A 88 -0.50 4.23 12.46
N LEU A 89 -0.03 5.40 12.06
CA LEU A 89 -0.10 6.62 12.85
C LEU A 89 -1.03 7.59 12.13
N PHE A 90 -2.08 8.00 12.81
CA PHE A 90 -3.05 8.98 12.32
C PHE A 90 -2.71 10.34 12.90
N HIS A 91 -2.07 11.20 12.12
CA HIS A 91 -1.72 12.56 12.54
C HIS A 91 -2.89 13.52 12.31
N THR A 92 -3.50 13.42 11.14
CA THR A 92 -4.63 14.24 10.72
C THR A 92 -5.57 13.37 9.89
N PRO A 93 -6.91 13.48 10.06
CA PRO A 93 -7.83 12.73 9.22
C PRO A 93 -7.68 13.07 7.74
N LEU A 94 -7.64 12.06 6.89
CA LEU A 94 -7.79 12.26 5.45
C LEU A 94 -9.22 12.68 5.14
N ARG A 95 -9.39 13.54 4.13
CA ARG A 95 -10.70 14.05 3.73
C ARG A 95 -11.09 13.54 2.37
N ALA A 96 -12.33 13.13 2.23
CA ALA A 96 -12.91 12.68 0.97
C ALA A 96 -12.95 13.82 -0.06
N GLY A 97 -12.71 13.50 -1.32
CA GLY A 97 -12.75 14.47 -2.42
C GLY A 97 -11.58 15.45 -2.48
N ILE A 98 -10.60 15.30 -1.60
CA ILE A 98 -9.39 16.11 -1.60
C ILE A 98 -8.22 15.25 -2.07
N LYS A 99 -7.55 15.68 -3.14
CA LYS A 99 -6.42 14.99 -3.71
C LYS A 99 -5.36 14.67 -2.65
N ALA A 100 -4.91 13.42 -2.65
CA ALA A 100 -3.89 12.92 -1.76
C ALA A 100 -2.72 12.30 -2.54
N GLU A 101 -1.57 12.29 -1.91
CA GLU A 101 -0.36 11.64 -2.38
C GLU A 101 0.06 10.57 -1.38
N LYS A 102 0.37 9.38 -1.87
CA LYS A 102 0.99 8.32 -1.08
C LYS A 102 2.40 8.07 -1.58
N THR A 103 3.37 8.34 -0.74
CA THR A 103 4.77 8.00 -0.96
C THR A 103 5.09 6.73 -0.21
N SER A 104 5.58 5.73 -0.93
CA SER A 104 5.98 4.43 -0.37
C SER A 104 7.47 4.25 -0.53
N VAL A 105 8.17 3.90 0.54
CA VAL A 105 9.62 3.69 0.54
C VAL A 105 9.92 2.34 1.19
N ILE A 106 10.76 1.54 0.52
CA ILE A 106 11.28 0.32 1.14
C ILE A 106 12.39 0.71 2.12
N GLU A 107 12.13 0.51 3.41
CA GLU A 107 13.08 0.82 4.48
C GLU A 107 14.08 -0.29 4.73
N GLY A 108 13.76 -1.52 4.37
CA GLY A 108 14.67 -2.63 4.53
C GLY A 108 14.09 -3.96 4.10
N VAL A 109 14.99 -4.88 3.81
CA VAL A 109 14.69 -6.27 3.51
C VAL A 109 15.54 -7.13 4.44
N THR A 110 14.89 -8.01 5.19
CA THR A 110 15.55 -8.95 6.10
C THR A 110 15.25 -10.38 5.65
N ARG A 111 16.30 -11.14 5.37
CA ARG A 111 16.17 -12.55 5.00
C ARG A 111 16.31 -13.42 6.24
N LYS A 112 15.50 -14.46 6.32
CA LYS A 112 15.54 -15.47 7.40
C LYS A 112 15.30 -16.86 6.84
N ASP A 113 15.83 -17.86 7.50
CA ASP A 113 15.51 -19.25 7.23
C ASP A 113 14.34 -19.69 8.12
N GLY A 114 13.23 -20.03 7.48
CA GLY A 114 12.04 -20.54 8.14
C GLY A 114 11.96 -22.06 8.11
N ARG A 115 11.00 -22.64 8.81
CA ARG A 115 10.76 -24.09 8.80
C ARG A 115 10.45 -24.65 7.42
N SER A 116 9.82 -23.84 6.57
CA SER A 116 9.38 -24.23 5.22
C SER A 116 10.33 -23.72 4.12
N GLY A 117 11.47 -23.16 4.47
CA GLY A 117 12.45 -22.62 3.54
C GLY A 117 12.75 -21.14 3.77
N PRO A 118 13.42 -20.48 2.81
CA PRO A 118 13.83 -19.11 2.95
C PRO A 118 12.64 -18.14 3.01
N LEU A 119 12.75 -17.13 3.87
CA LEU A 119 11.77 -16.05 4.05
C LEU A 119 12.46 -14.71 3.84
N ALA A 120 11.71 -13.74 3.33
CA ALA A 120 12.13 -12.35 3.30
C ALA A 120 11.05 -11.46 3.91
N PHE A 121 11.45 -10.58 4.82
CA PHE A 121 10.60 -9.54 5.38
C PHE A 121 10.94 -8.22 4.70
N VAL A 122 9.98 -7.64 4.01
CA VAL A 122 10.12 -6.33 3.39
C VAL A 122 9.38 -5.32 4.25
N ARG A 123 10.08 -4.33 4.77
CA ARG A 123 9.49 -3.23 5.53
C ARG A 123 9.29 -2.04 4.60
N ILE A 124 8.05 -1.61 4.50
CA ILE A 124 7.66 -0.48 3.65
C ILE A 124 7.03 0.58 4.54
N ARG A 125 7.53 1.82 4.41
CA ARG A 125 6.86 2.99 4.99
C ARG A 125 5.98 3.62 3.92
N HIS A 126 4.76 3.94 4.30
CA HIS A 126 3.81 4.69 3.49
C HIS A 126 3.48 6.01 4.20
N ASP A 127 3.73 7.12 3.54
CA ASP A 127 3.33 8.44 3.99
C ASP A 127 2.21 8.94 3.08
N ILE A 128 1.06 9.27 3.67
CA ILE A 128 -0.09 9.80 2.93
C ILE A 128 -0.28 11.25 3.32
N ARG A 129 -0.36 12.14 2.33
CA ARG A 129 -0.43 13.59 2.53
C ARG A 129 -1.56 14.19 1.72
N GLN A 130 -2.20 15.20 2.30
CA GLN A 130 -3.13 16.09 1.62
C GLN A 130 -2.69 17.54 1.85
N ARG A 131 -2.60 18.37 0.78
CA ARG A 131 -2.18 19.78 0.87
C ARG A 131 -0.84 19.99 1.62
N GLY A 132 0.12 19.07 1.42
CA GLY A 132 1.42 19.14 2.07
C GLY A 132 1.47 18.70 3.53
N THR A 133 0.36 18.28 4.14
CA THR A 133 0.27 17.75 5.51
C THR A 133 0.28 16.23 5.49
N VAL A 134 1.06 15.61 6.39
CA VAL A 134 1.16 14.15 6.57
C VAL A 134 0.04 13.68 7.50
#